data_36aa03d15823c78b7f3f2fb5e2c5bc10
#
_entry.id   36aa03d15823c78b7f3f2fb5e2c5bc10
#
_cell.length_a   1.000
_cell.length_b   1.000
_cell.length_c   1.000
_cell.angle_alpha   90.00
_cell.angle_beta   90.00
_cell.angle_gamma   90.00
#
_symmetry.space_group_name_H-M   'P 1'
#
loop_
_entity.id
_entity.type
_entity.pdbx_description
1 polymer ?
#
loop_
_entity_poly.entity_id
_entity_poly.type
_entity_poly.pdbx_seq_one_letter_code
_entity_poly.pdbx_strand_id
1 'polypeptide(L)'
;MTTPQPATPQPATPHAVSQPASPQPAAPLAVLVVDDDFYVADVHRARVEAQPSLTALPSVGTAAEARRVVARGGVDLVLLDLYLPDGSGLDLLRELDVDAFVLSAASDPATVRSALRRGALGYLIKPFAADLLDERLRAYLRFRHVLDDRAGVDQEALERAQRILHSGDARASSSRSRSATEQAVLEAVVASPEELSAADVADRVGVSRATAQRYLATLAGDGHLTMQLRYGTTGRPEHRYLRA
;
A
#
# COMPACT_ATOMS: atom_id res chain seq x y z
N MET A 1 8.92 31.87 76.34
CA MET A 1 7.69 31.56 75.58
C MET A 1 7.88 32.15 74.19
N THR A 2 8.31 31.36 73.29
CA THR A 2 8.61 31.80 71.87
C THR A 2 7.54 31.22 70.95
N THR A 3 6.73 32.08 70.37
CA THR A 3 5.64 31.74 69.50
C THR A 3 6.19 31.32 68.10
N PRO A 4 5.81 30.19 67.49
CA PRO A 4 6.23 29.84 66.15
C PRO A 4 5.44 30.62 65.12
N GLN A 5 6.17 31.11 64.14
CA GLN A 5 5.67 31.84 62.94
C GLN A 5 5.05 30.85 61.93
N PRO A 6 3.93 31.15 61.31
CA PRO A 6 3.32 30.27 60.33
C PRO A 6 4.09 30.31 58.99
N ALA A 7 4.32 29.11 58.41
CA ALA A 7 4.97 28.91 57.16
C ALA A 7 4.06 29.38 55.98
N THR A 8 4.65 30.16 55.08
CA THR A 8 4.02 30.62 53.84
C THR A 8 3.95 29.45 52.82
N PRO A 9 2.81 29.19 52.17
CA PRO A 9 2.74 28.15 51.14
C PRO A 9 3.48 28.59 49.88
N GLN A 10 4.38 27.74 49.37
CA GLN A 10 5.03 27.90 48.06
C GLN A 10 4.03 27.71 46.93
N PRO A 11 4.12 28.51 45.85
CA PRO A 11 3.26 28.32 44.69
C PRO A 11 3.65 27.02 43.96
N ALA A 12 2.64 26.22 43.62
CA ALA A 12 2.78 25.00 42.83
C ALA A 12 3.31 25.32 41.40
N THR A 13 4.36 24.64 41.05
CA THR A 13 4.94 24.67 39.70
C THR A 13 3.91 24.16 38.67
N PRO A 14 3.65 24.86 37.56
CA PRO A 14 2.74 24.34 36.56
C PRO A 14 3.33 23.07 35.90
N HIS A 15 2.56 21.98 35.94
CA HIS A 15 2.88 20.77 35.23
C HIS A 15 3.00 21.11 33.70
N ALA A 16 4.17 20.85 33.16
CA ALA A 16 4.40 20.92 31.72
C ALA A 16 3.47 19.91 31.04
N VAL A 17 2.51 20.43 30.28
CA VAL A 17 1.68 19.63 29.40
C VAL A 17 2.59 19.09 28.30
N SER A 18 2.89 17.79 28.37
CA SER A 18 3.60 17.10 27.31
C SER A 18 2.79 17.23 26.03
N GLN A 19 3.32 17.95 25.06
CA GLN A 19 2.75 17.99 23.70
C GLN A 19 2.77 16.56 23.13
N PRO A 20 1.67 16.10 22.51
CA PRO A 20 1.69 14.83 21.81
C PRO A 20 2.78 14.87 20.73
N ALA A 21 3.69 13.92 20.76
CA ALA A 21 4.74 13.77 19.75
C ALA A 21 4.08 13.69 18.39
N SER A 22 4.51 14.55 17.46
CA SER A 22 4.12 14.46 16.06
C SER A 22 4.42 13.06 15.55
N PRO A 23 3.52 12.41 14.78
CA PRO A 23 3.80 11.10 14.23
C PRO A 23 5.07 11.17 13.38
N GLN A 24 6.11 10.48 13.79
CA GLN A 24 7.31 10.32 12.98
C GLN A 24 6.92 9.53 11.73
N PRO A 25 7.38 9.94 10.53
CA PRO A 25 7.15 9.15 9.32
C PRO A 25 7.68 7.73 9.56
N ALA A 26 6.86 6.72 9.23
CA ALA A 26 7.27 5.33 9.30
C ALA A 26 8.53 5.13 8.44
N ALA A 27 9.47 4.32 8.92
CA ALA A 27 10.67 4.00 8.13
C ALA A 27 10.26 3.35 6.79
N PRO A 28 10.97 3.62 5.68
CA PRO A 28 10.69 2.98 4.40
C PRO A 28 10.78 1.45 4.53
N LEU A 29 9.89 0.73 3.86
CA LEU A 29 9.95 -0.74 3.81
C LEU A 29 11.10 -1.19 2.91
N ALA A 30 11.87 -2.16 3.38
CA ALA A 30 13.03 -2.67 2.67
C ALA A 30 12.65 -3.82 1.72
N VAL A 31 13.02 -3.66 0.44
CA VAL A 31 12.71 -4.60 -0.63
C VAL A 31 13.99 -5.25 -1.15
N LEU A 32 14.02 -6.58 -1.15
CA LEU A 32 15.10 -7.38 -1.75
C LEU A 32 14.69 -7.87 -3.13
N VAL A 33 15.50 -7.61 -4.14
CA VAL A 33 15.35 -8.19 -5.49
C VAL A 33 16.24 -9.42 -5.58
N VAL A 34 15.65 -10.55 -5.99
CA VAL A 34 16.32 -11.85 -6.19
C VAL A 34 16.14 -12.25 -7.65
N ASP A 35 17.18 -12.08 -8.45
CA ASP A 35 17.17 -12.32 -9.91
C ASP A 35 18.62 -12.57 -10.36
N ASP A 36 18.89 -13.62 -11.12
CA ASP A 36 20.24 -13.95 -11.60
C ASP A 36 20.71 -13.05 -12.74
N ASP A 37 19.77 -12.38 -13.42
CA ASP A 37 20.07 -11.34 -14.41
C ASP A 37 20.26 -9.99 -13.72
N PHE A 38 21.51 -9.56 -13.59
CA PHE A 38 21.89 -8.29 -12.97
C PHE A 38 21.19 -7.08 -13.61
N TYR A 39 21.01 -7.05 -14.93
CA TYR A 39 20.34 -5.93 -15.59
C TYR A 39 18.85 -5.87 -15.26
N VAL A 40 18.19 -7.02 -15.21
CA VAL A 40 16.78 -7.15 -14.82
C VAL A 40 16.62 -6.75 -13.36
N ALA A 41 17.51 -7.24 -12.49
CA ALA A 41 17.53 -6.88 -11.07
C ALA A 41 17.67 -5.36 -10.86
N ASP A 42 18.57 -4.71 -11.60
CA ASP A 42 18.76 -3.25 -11.51
C ASP A 42 17.53 -2.47 -11.98
N VAL A 43 16.86 -2.91 -13.05
CA VAL A 43 15.60 -2.31 -13.51
C VAL A 43 14.54 -2.42 -12.42
N HIS A 44 14.38 -3.57 -11.78
CA HIS A 44 13.41 -3.77 -10.69
C HIS A 44 13.76 -2.93 -9.45
N ARG A 45 15.04 -2.85 -9.08
CA ARG A 45 15.52 -1.98 -8.00
C ARG A 45 15.19 -0.51 -8.25
N ALA A 46 15.42 -0.01 -9.45
CA ALA A 46 15.09 1.37 -9.82
C ALA A 46 13.59 1.66 -9.66
N ARG A 47 12.70 0.67 -9.92
CA ARG A 47 11.24 0.80 -9.69
C ARG A 47 10.89 0.85 -8.21
N VAL A 48 11.58 0.08 -7.39
CA VAL A 48 11.43 0.13 -5.93
C VAL A 48 11.84 1.50 -5.40
N GLU A 49 13.02 2.01 -5.79
CA GLU A 49 13.53 3.31 -5.36
C GLU A 49 12.67 4.50 -5.83
N ALA A 50 11.92 4.32 -6.93
CA ALA A 50 10.98 5.34 -7.39
C ALA A 50 9.73 5.48 -6.47
N GLN A 51 9.52 4.56 -5.51
CA GLN A 51 8.42 4.64 -4.55
C GLN A 51 8.91 5.27 -3.23
N PRO A 52 8.38 6.43 -2.79
CA PRO A 52 8.91 7.19 -1.65
C PRO A 52 8.97 6.43 -0.31
N SER A 53 8.13 5.41 -0.14
CA SER A 53 8.04 4.61 1.09
C SER A 53 8.71 3.25 1.00
N LEU A 54 9.52 3.01 -0.05
CA LEU A 54 10.31 1.81 -0.22
C LEU A 54 11.80 2.15 -0.29
N THR A 55 12.64 1.20 0.10
CA THR A 55 14.09 1.23 -0.09
C THR A 55 14.54 -0.10 -0.67
N ALA A 56 15.28 -0.05 -1.79
CA ALA A 56 15.83 -1.26 -2.38
C ALA A 56 17.13 -1.67 -1.70
N LEU A 57 17.17 -2.90 -1.22
CA LEU A 57 18.42 -3.52 -0.77
C LEU A 57 19.31 -3.89 -1.99
N PRO A 58 20.62 -4.11 -1.79
CA PRO A 58 21.44 -4.71 -2.83
C PRO A 58 20.82 -6.02 -3.34
N SER A 59 20.64 -6.14 -4.66
CA SER A 59 20.09 -7.34 -5.27
C SER A 59 21.02 -8.54 -5.10
N VAL A 60 20.44 -9.74 -5.15
CA VAL A 60 21.20 -11.01 -5.08
C VAL A 60 20.77 -11.92 -6.22
N GLY A 61 21.70 -12.73 -6.73
CA GLY A 61 21.48 -13.58 -7.90
C GLY A 61 21.23 -15.06 -7.57
N THR A 62 21.21 -15.44 -6.28
CA THR A 62 21.13 -16.84 -5.87
C THR A 62 20.18 -17.04 -4.70
N ALA A 63 19.58 -18.23 -4.60
CA ALA A 63 18.74 -18.59 -3.46
C ALA A 63 19.53 -18.62 -2.14
N ALA A 64 20.79 -19.05 -2.18
CA ALA A 64 21.66 -19.06 -1.00
C ALA A 64 21.95 -17.67 -0.46
N GLU A 65 22.16 -16.69 -1.34
CA GLU A 65 22.32 -15.29 -0.94
C GLU A 65 21.04 -14.70 -0.37
N ALA A 66 19.90 -14.95 -1.03
CA ALA A 66 18.60 -14.48 -0.56
C ALA A 66 18.30 -15.00 0.86
N ARG A 67 18.51 -16.29 1.14
CA ARG A 67 18.38 -16.86 2.49
C ARG A 67 19.24 -16.13 3.51
N ARG A 68 20.51 -15.85 3.17
CA ARG A 68 21.43 -15.15 4.07
C ARG A 68 21.00 -13.72 4.37
N VAL A 69 20.47 -13.01 3.37
CA VAL A 69 19.98 -11.63 3.55
C VAL A 69 18.74 -11.63 4.41
N VAL A 70 17.74 -12.45 4.11
CA VAL A 70 16.50 -12.54 4.88
C VAL A 70 16.75 -12.99 6.32
N ALA A 71 17.65 -13.97 6.54
CA ALA A 71 17.99 -14.44 7.88
C ALA A 71 18.64 -13.37 8.78
N ARG A 72 19.21 -12.30 8.22
CA ARG A 72 19.73 -11.16 8.99
C ARG A 72 18.63 -10.23 9.47
N GLY A 73 17.43 -10.38 8.95
CA GLY A 73 16.29 -9.49 9.21
C GLY A 73 16.33 -8.18 8.44
N GLY A 74 15.28 -7.38 8.58
CA GLY A 74 15.17 -6.08 7.94
C GLY A 74 14.78 -6.13 6.47
N VAL A 75 14.19 -7.23 6.01
CA VAL A 75 13.56 -7.37 4.69
C VAL A 75 12.05 -7.42 4.90
N ASP A 76 11.31 -6.53 4.25
CA ASP A 76 9.84 -6.49 4.32
C ASP A 76 9.18 -7.17 3.11
N LEU A 77 9.81 -7.08 1.93
CA LEU A 77 9.28 -7.65 0.70
C LEU A 77 10.42 -8.25 -0.14
N VAL A 78 10.16 -9.39 -0.77
CA VAL A 78 11.05 -10.00 -1.76
C VAL A 78 10.39 -9.93 -3.15
N LEU A 79 11.10 -9.42 -4.15
CA LEU A 79 10.78 -9.57 -5.57
C LEU A 79 11.61 -10.75 -6.08
N LEU A 80 10.98 -11.89 -6.36
CA LEU A 80 11.64 -13.18 -6.56
C LEU A 80 11.48 -13.70 -7.99
N ASP A 81 12.58 -13.93 -8.70
CA ASP A 81 12.56 -14.83 -9.86
C ASP A 81 12.56 -16.30 -9.41
N LEU A 82 11.85 -17.12 -10.14
CA LEU A 82 11.80 -18.57 -9.89
C LEU A 82 12.99 -19.32 -10.48
N TYR A 83 13.62 -18.76 -11.50
CA TYR A 83 14.77 -19.38 -12.16
C TYR A 83 16.07 -18.84 -11.56
N LEU A 84 16.63 -19.60 -10.61
CA LEU A 84 17.87 -19.24 -9.95
C LEU A 84 18.92 -20.32 -10.26
N PRO A 85 20.22 -19.96 -10.38
CA PRO A 85 21.26 -20.89 -10.82
C PRO A 85 21.58 -22.00 -9.79
N ASP A 86 21.24 -21.76 -8.51
CA ASP A 86 21.56 -22.66 -7.40
C ASP A 86 20.35 -23.39 -6.82
N GLY A 87 19.16 -23.25 -7.45
CA GLY A 87 17.98 -23.95 -6.98
C GLY A 87 16.65 -23.36 -7.45
N SER A 88 15.57 -23.95 -6.98
CA SER A 88 14.22 -23.52 -7.32
C SER A 88 13.78 -22.32 -6.49
N GLY A 89 13.38 -21.23 -7.15
CA GLY A 89 12.74 -20.11 -6.46
C GLY A 89 11.44 -20.49 -5.75
N LEU A 90 10.72 -21.52 -6.21
CA LEU A 90 9.55 -22.06 -5.51
C LEU A 90 9.91 -22.70 -4.16
N ASP A 91 11.08 -23.33 -4.04
CA ASP A 91 11.52 -23.87 -2.76
C ASP A 91 12.00 -22.76 -1.83
N LEU A 92 12.74 -21.78 -2.38
CA LEU A 92 13.11 -20.58 -1.63
C LEU A 92 11.86 -19.87 -1.09
N LEU A 93 10.84 -19.64 -1.91
CA LEU A 93 9.59 -18.98 -1.50
C LEU A 93 8.92 -19.65 -0.29
N ARG A 94 8.96 -20.98 -0.20
CA ARG A 94 8.40 -21.72 0.93
C ARG A 94 9.19 -21.51 2.23
N GLU A 95 10.47 -21.20 2.13
CA GLU A 95 11.37 -21.04 3.26
C GLU A 95 11.43 -19.59 3.78
N LEU A 96 10.98 -18.62 2.95
CA LEU A 96 10.97 -17.20 3.32
C LEU A 96 9.83 -16.93 4.29
N ASP A 97 10.15 -16.30 5.42
CA ASP A 97 9.17 -15.77 6.40
C ASP A 97 9.02 -14.25 6.22
N VAL A 98 8.88 -13.83 4.96
CA VAL A 98 8.66 -12.43 4.56
C VAL A 98 7.72 -12.38 3.36
N ASP A 99 7.07 -11.26 3.16
CA ASP A 99 6.19 -11.05 2.01
C ASP A 99 6.96 -11.23 0.68
N ALA A 100 6.33 -11.83 -0.34
CA ALA A 100 6.98 -12.03 -1.62
C ALA A 100 6.05 -11.80 -2.81
N PHE A 101 6.56 -11.10 -3.85
CA PHE A 101 6.03 -11.14 -5.21
C PHE A 101 6.93 -11.97 -6.11
N VAL A 102 6.34 -12.84 -6.91
CA VAL A 102 7.06 -13.61 -7.92
C VAL A 102 7.08 -12.84 -9.24
N LEU A 103 8.27 -12.66 -9.82
CA LEU A 103 8.51 -12.04 -11.12
C LEU A 103 9.22 -13.06 -12.00
N SER A 104 8.50 -13.83 -12.83
CA SER A 104 9.11 -14.94 -13.54
C SER A 104 8.59 -15.12 -14.97
N ALA A 105 9.40 -15.72 -15.85
CA ALA A 105 8.99 -16.11 -17.19
C ALA A 105 8.08 -17.36 -17.21
N ALA A 106 8.00 -18.11 -16.09
CA ALA A 106 7.12 -19.24 -15.99
C ALA A 106 5.65 -18.81 -16.05
N SER A 107 4.92 -19.29 -17.05
CA SER A 107 3.50 -18.96 -17.28
C SER A 107 2.58 -20.18 -17.22
N ASP A 108 3.13 -21.36 -16.94
CA ASP A 108 2.31 -22.56 -16.82
C ASP A 108 1.45 -22.53 -15.55
N PRO A 109 0.18 -22.97 -15.64
CA PRO A 109 -0.75 -22.86 -14.52
C PRO A 109 -0.36 -23.63 -13.26
N ALA A 110 0.47 -24.68 -13.37
CA ALA A 110 0.89 -25.48 -12.23
C ALA A 110 1.92 -24.70 -11.40
N THR A 111 2.90 -24.09 -12.03
CA THR A 111 3.92 -23.24 -11.40
C THR A 111 3.27 -22.01 -10.74
N VAL A 112 2.39 -21.29 -11.47
CA VAL A 112 1.69 -20.13 -10.90
C VAL A 112 0.88 -20.52 -9.66
N ARG A 113 0.06 -21.57 -9.74
CA ARG A 113 -0.69 -22.07 -8.56
C ARG A 113 0.21 -22.52 -7.43
N SER A 114 1.37 -23.11 -7.75
CA SER A 114 2.34 -23.54 -6.74
C SER A 114 2.94 -22.37 -5.99
N ALA A 115 3.30 -21.27 -6.69
CA ALA A 115 3.81 -20.04 -6.09
C ALA A 115 2.77 -19.39 -5.14
N LEU A 116 1.53 -19.26 -5.60
CA LEU A 116 0.44 -18.68 -4.78
C LEU A 116 0.15 -19.53 -3.53
N ARG A 117 0.13 -20.87 -3.64
CA ARG A 117 -0.04 -21.75 -2.48
C ARG A 117 1.13 -21.71 -1.49
N ARG A 118 2.31 -21.28 -1.93
CA ARG A 118 3.51 -21.13 -1.09
C ARG A 118 3.65 -19.74 -0.48
N GLY A 119 2.63 -18.90 -0.60
CA GLY A 119 2.59 -17.63 0.07
C GLY A 119 2.98 -16.42 -0.79
N ALA A 120 3.16 -16.58 -2.11
CA ALA A 120 3.34 -15.41 -2.96
C ALA A 120 2.11 -14.50 -2.90
N LEU A 121 2.28 -13.24 -2.53
CA LEU A 121 1.22 -12.24 -2.49
C LEU A 121 0.74 -11.85 -3.90
N GLY A 122 1.57 -12.08 -4.92
CA GLY A 122 1.23 -11.85 -6.32
C GLY A 122 2.24 -12.48 -7.26
N TYR A 123 1.87 -12.53 -8.55
CA TYR A 123 2.67 -13.13 -9.60
C TYR A 123 2.64 -12.23 -10.85
N LEU A 124 3.81 -11.86 -11.36
CA LEU A 124 3.98 -11.12 -12.60
C LEU A 124 4.71 -12.00 -13.63
N ILE A 125 4.06 -12.25 -14.76
CA ILE A 125 4.66 -13.05 -15.85
C ILE A 125 5.52 -12.14 -16.73
N LYS A 126 6.83 -12.40 -16.80
CA LYS A 126 7.77 -11.70 -17.69
C LYS A 126 7.52 -12.08 -19.16
N PRO A 127 7.57 -11.13 -20.14
CA PRO A 127 7.78 -9.70 -19.93
C PRO A 127 6.50 -8.99 -19.51
N PHE A 128 6.60 -8.01 -18.63
CA PHE A 128 5.50 -7.15 -18.19
C PHE A 128 5.86 -5.67 -18.34
N ALA A 129 4.85 -4.82 -18.43
CA ALA A 129 5.06 -3.38 -18.50
C ALA A 129 5.54 -2.86 -17.11
N ALA A 130 6.44 -1.88 -17.14
CA ALA A 130 7.06 -1.35 -15.93
C ALA A 130 6.05 -0.74 -14.93
N ASP A 131 4.98 -0.11 -15.45
CA ASP A 131 3.89 0.44 -14.67
C ASP A 131 3.10 -0.63 -13.88
N LEU A 132 3.08 -1.88 -14.36
CA LEU A 132 2.45 -2.99 -13.65
C LEU A 132 3.18 -3.29 -12.32
N LEU A 133 4.51 -3.29 -12.31
CA LEU A 133 5.29 -3.46 -11.08
C LEU A 133 5.08 -2.27 -10.14
N ASP A 134 5.08 -1.04 -10.67
CA ASP A 134 4.82 0.16 -9.88
C ASP A 134 3.42 0.12 -9.22
N GLU A 135 2.41 -0.35 -9.93
CA GLU A 135 1.05 -0.53 -9.37
C GLU A 135 1.02 -1.58 -8.26
N ARG A 136 1.74 -2.71 -8.42
CA ARG A 136 1.87 -3.75 -7.38
C ARG A 136 2.56 -3.23 -6.13
N LEU A 137 3.65 -2.51 -6.28
CA LEU A 137 4.37 -1.92 -5.16
C LEU A 137 3.51 -0.92 -4.40
N ARG A 138 2.78 -0.04 -5.12
CA ARG A 138 1.81 0.88 -4.49
C ARG A 138 0.65 0.15 -3.81
N ALA A 139 0.14 -0.92 -4.40
CA ALA A 139 -0.90 -1.75 -3.78
C ALA A 139 -0.39 -2.41 -2.50
N TYR A 140 0.84 -2.92 -2.51
CA TYR A 140 1.48 -3.49 -1.34
C TYR A 140 1.66 -2.47 -0.20
N LEU A 141 2.12 -1.26 -0.50
CA LEU A 141 2.23 -0.20 0.50
C LEU A 141 0.89 0.11 1.17
N ARG A 142 -0.20 0.21 0.40
CA ARG A 142 -1.54 0.43 0.95
C ARG A 142 -2.04 -0.78 1.76
N PHE A 143 -1.77 -1.99 1.29
CA PHE A 143 -2.09 -3.24 2.00
C PHE A 143 -1.42 -3.27 3.38
N ARG A 144 -0.11 -3.02 3.44
CA ARG A 144 0.65 -2.94 4.69
C ARG A 144 0.11 -1.86 5.61
N HIS A 145 -0.17 -0.67 5.07
CA HIS A 145 -0.73 0.43 5.87
C HIS A 145 -2.06 0.06 6.56
N VAL A 146 -2.94 -0.68 5.88
CA VAL A 146 -4.21 -1.13 6.47
C VAL A 146 -3.98 -2.15 7.59
N LEU A 147 -2.97 -3.02 7.45
CA LEU A 147 -2.69 -4.08 8.44
C LEU A 147 -1.79 -3.61 9.60
N ASP A 148 -0.99 -2.55 9.41
CA ASP A 148 -0.11 -1.99 10.43
C ASP A 148 -0.84 -1.00 11.37
N ASP A 149 -2.16 -0.81 11.20
CA ASP A 149 -2.95 0.04 12.09
C ASP A 149 -2.95 -0.53 13.52
N ARG A 150 -2.42 0.24 14.46
CA ARG A 150 -2.30 -0.14 15.88
C ARG A 150 -3.64 -0.33 16.60
N ALA A 151 -4.73 0.11 16.01
CA ALA A 151 -6.09 -0.09 16.51
C ALA A 151 -6.57 -1.54 16.41
N GLY A 152 -5.83 -2.40 15.73
CA GLY A 152 -6.21 -3.78 15.42
C GLY A 152 -6.91 -3.90 14.07
N VAL A 153 -6.97 -5.12 13.55
CA VAL A 153 -7.57 -5.43 12.24
C VAL A 153 -8.94 -6.06 12.48
N ASP A 154 -10.01 -5.37 12.07
CA ASP A 154 -11.36 -5.94 11.99
C ASP A 154 -11.61 -6.62 10.65
N GLN A 155 -12.76 -7.27 10.51
CA GLN A 155 -13.13 -7.99 9.28
C GLN A 155 -13.19 -7.05 8.05
N GLU A 156 -13.69 -5.83 8.23
CA GLU A 156 -13.79 -4.85 7.15
C GLU A 156 -12.41 -4.39 6.68
N ALA A 157 -11.49 -4.13 7.61
CA ALA A 157 -10.11 -3.78 7.31
C ALA A 157 -9.40 -4.92 6.57
N LEU A 158 -9.58 -6.17 7.00
CA LEU A 158 -9.03 -7.35 6.33
C LEU A 158 -9.53 -7.48 4.88
N GLU A 159 -10.84 -7.39 4.66
CA GLU A 159 -11.42 -7.45 3.33
C GLU A 159 -10.94 -6.30 2.43
N ARG A 160 -10.78 -5.11 3.01
CA ARG A 160 -10.20 -3.95 2.31
C ARG A 160 -8.75 -4.19 1.92
N ALA A 161 -7.93 -4.70 2.83
CA ALA A 161 -6.53 -5.02 2.56
C ALA A 161 -6.40 -6.04 1.41
N GLN A 162 -7.18 -7.11 1.43
CA GLN A 162 -7.19 -8.12 0.38
C GLN A 162 -7.62 -7.53 -0.98
N ARG A 163 -8.67 -6.71 -1.02
CA ARG A 163 -9.08 -6.03 -2.26
C ARG A 163 -7.99 -5.11 -2.81
N ILE A 164 -7.32 -4.35 -1.94
CA ILE A 164 -6.21 -3.46 -2.33
C ILE A 164 -5.08 -4.26 -2.95
N LEU A 165 -4.65 -5.34 -2.32
CA LEU A 165 -3.56 -6.18 -2.82
C LEU A 165 -3.85 -6.76 -4.20
N HIS A 166 -5.11 -7.16 -4.45
CA HIS A 166 -5.55 -7.75 -5.72
C HIS A 166 -6.11 -6.74 -6.73
N SER A 167 -6.23 -5.45 -6.37
CA SER A 167 -6.79 -4.42 -7.26
C SER A 167 -5.99 -4.25 -8.57
N GLY A 168 -4.69 -4.52 -8.56
CA GLY A 168 -3.85 -4.57 -9.75
C GLY A 168 -4.15 -5.76 -10.69
N ASP A 169 -4.74 -6.88 -10.17
CA ASP A 169 -5.12 -8.04 -11.00
C ASP A 169 -6.32 -7.73 -11.90
N ALA A 170 -7.25 -6.91 -11.41
CA ALA A 170 -8.38 -6.44 -12.19
C ALA A 170 -7.95 -5.53 -13.37
N ARG A 171 -6.81 -4.84 -13.26
CA ARG A 171 -6.25 -4.02 -14.34
C ARG A 171 -5.39 -4.80 -15.32
N ALA A 172 -4.65 -5.79 -14.87
CA ALA A 172 -3.91 -6.70 -15.75
C ALA A 172 -4.86 -7.61 -16.57
N SER A 173 -6.03 -7.95 -16.00
CA SER A 173 -7.10 -8.65 -16.74
C SER A 173 -8.04 -7.68 -17.46
N SER A 174 -8.04 -6.41 -17.09
CA SER A 174 -8.74 -5.30 -17.72
C SER A 174 -7.75 -4.29 -18.32
N SER A 175 -6.99 -4.70 -19.34
CA SER A 175 -6.83 -3.86 -20.54
C SER A 175 -8.24 -3.60 -21.17
N ARG A 176 -9.31 -4.03 -20.51
CA ARG A 176 -10.69 -3.61 -20.65
C ARG A 176 -10.98 -2.54 -19.60
N SER A 177 -10.61 -1.26 -19.97
CA SER A 177 -11.32 -0.02 -19.60
C SER A 177 -12.08 -0.05 -18.26
N ARG A 178 -11.60 0.73 -17.25
CA ARG A 178 -12.57 1.47 -16.42
C ARG A 178 -13.68 1.93 -17.36
N SER A 179 -14.93 1.76 -16.99
CA SER A 179 -15.97 2.33 -17.83
C SER A 179 -15.61 3.80 -18.09
N ALA A 180 -15.85 4.31 -19.28
CA ALA A 180 -15.53 5.70 -19.60
C ALA A 180 -16.08 6.65 -18.53
N THR A 181 -17.20 6.28 -17.92
CA THR A 181 -17.83 7.00 -16.81
C THR A 181 -17.02 6.96 -15.51
N GLU A 182 -16.46 5.81 -15.14
CA GLU A 182 -15.63 5.67 -13.93
C GLU A 182 -14.32 6.45 -14.06
N GLN A 183 -13.73 6.42 -15.25
CA GLN A 183 -12.54 7.22 -15.55
C GLN A 183 -12.84 8.72 -15.49
N ALA A 184 -13.95 9.18 -16.06
CA ALA A 184 -14.38 10.57 -16.01
C ALA A 184 -14.66 11.04 -14.57
N VAL A 185 -15.24 10.19 -13.72
CA VAL A 185 -15.46 10.46 -12.28
C VAL A 185 -14.14 10.64 -11.56
N LEU A 186 -13.15 9.76 -11.79
CA LEU A 186 -11.82 9.88 -11.18
C LEU A 186 -11.12 11.17 -11.62
N GLU A 187 -11.11 11.45 -12.91
CA GLU A 187 -10.49 12.65 -13.49
C GLU A 187 -11.11 13.93 -12.94
N ALA A 188 -12.44 13.97 -12.79
CA ALA A 188 -13.15 15.12 -12.23
C ALA A 188 -12.68 15.47 -10.81
N VAL A 189 -12.42 14.45 -9.96
CA VAL A 189 -11.93 14.65 -8.59
C VAL A 189 -10.45 14.99 -8.58
N VAL A 190 -9.62 14.29 -9.35
CA VAL A 190 -8.15 14.51 -9.40
C VAL A 190 -7.80 15.89 -9.96
N ALA A 191 -8.58 16.40 -10.91
CA ALA A 191 -8.40 17.72 -11.49
C ALA A 191 -8.89 18.86 -10.59
N SER A 192 -9.63 18.56 -9.53
CA SER A 192 -10.16 19.58 -8.62
C SER A 192 -9.19 19.84 -7.47
N PRO A 193 -8.85 21.10 -7.18
CA PRO A 193 -8.10 21.46 -5.98
C PRO A 193 -8.94 21.40 -4.71
N GLU A 194 -10.26 21.31 -4.83
CA GLU A 194 -11.22 21.29 -3.74
C GLU A 194 -11.88 19.92 -3.61
N GLU A 195 -12.33 19.59 -2.40
CA GLU A 195 -13.15 18.41 -2.13
C GLU A 195 -14.48 18.49 -2.88
N LEU A 196 -14.86 17.42 -3.57
CA LEU A 196 -16.12 17.33 -4.31
C LEU A 196 -17.11 16.40 -3.64
N SER A 197 -18.41 16.80 -3.65
CA SER A 197 -19.51 15.92 -3.31
C SER A 197 -19.91 15.04 -4.50
N ALA A 198 -20.75 14.03 -4.25
CA ALA A 198 -21.32 13.22 -5.33
C ALA A 198 -22.23 14.05 -6.27
N ALA A 199 -22.81 15.15 -5.80
CA ALA A 199 -23.59 16.07 -6.64
C ALA A 199 -22.66 16.87 -7.56
N ASP A 200 -21.57 17.44 -7.02
CA ASP A 200 -20.59 18.21 -7.79
C ASP A 200 -19.98 17.37 -8.92
N VAL A 201 -19.66 16.10 -8.62
CA VAL A 201 -19.12 15.16 -9.62
C VAL A 201 -20.17 14.76 -10.65
N ALA A 202 -21.42 14.53 -10.22
CA ALA A 202 -22.53 14.20 -11.12
C ALA A 202 -22.74 15.31 -12.18
N ASP A 203 -22.74 16.56 -11.74
CA ASP A 203 -22.91 17.73 -12.61
C ASP A 203 -21.72 17.90 -13.57
N ARG A 204 -20.47 17.68 -13.11
CA ARG A 204 -19.26 17.81 -13.94
C ARG A 204 -19.13 16.72 -15.00
N VAL A 205 -19.55 15.49 -14.66
CA VAL A 205 -19.40 14.30 -15.53
C VAL A 205 -20.65 14.06 -16.39
N GLY A 206 -21.77 14.69 -16.07
CA GLY A 206 -23.03 14.49 -16.78
C GLY A 206 -23.71 13.15 -16.46
N VAL A 207 -23.61 12.69 -15.22
CA VAL A 207 -24.23 11.44 -14.75
C VAL A 207 -25.22 11.68 -13.62
N SER A 208 -26.03 10.68 -13.26
CA SER A 208 -26.91 10.81 -12.09
C SER A 208 -26.07 10.86 -10.79
N ARG A 209 -26.57 11.56 -9.75
CA ARG A 209 -25.94 11.59 -8.42
C ARG A 209 -25.73 10.17 -7.85
N ALA A 210 -26.69 9.26 -8.06
CA ALA A 210 -26.57 7.88 -7.61
C ALA A 210 -25.43 7.14 -8.32
N THR A 211 -25.25 7.39 -9.63
CA THR A 211 -24.16 6.84 -10.43
C THR A 211 -22.81 7.38 -9.95
N ALA A 212 -22.69 8.71 -9.76
CA ALA A 212 -21.49 9.35 -9.23
C ALA A 212 -21.15 8.79 -7.85
N GLN A 213 -22.11 8.70 -6.94
CA GLN A 213 -21.90 8.17 -5.59
C GLN A 213 -21.40 6.73 -5.58
N ARG A 214 -21.93 5.86 -6.45
CA ARG A 214 -21.47 4.47 -6.58
C ARG A 214 -20.03 4.39 -7.03
N TYR A 215 -19.63 5.12 -8.08
CA TYR A 215 -18.26 5.13 -8.56
C TYR A 215 -17.29 5.79 -7.56
N LEU A 216 -17.68 6.88 -6.91
CA LEU A 216 -16.87 7.52 -5.87
C LEU A 216 -16.63 6.60 -4.68
N ALA A 217 -17.65 5.86 -4.23
CA ALA A 217 -17.52 4.90 -3.14
C ALA A 217 -16.57 3.75 -3.53
N THR A 218 -16.67 3.23 -4.76
CA THR A 218 -15.75 2.21 -5.28
C THR A 218 -14.32 2.73 -5.36
N LEU A 219 -14.10 3.91 -5.96
CA LEU A 219 -12.79 4.54 -6.10
C LEU A 219 -12.14 4.89 -4.75
N ALA A 220 -12.94 5.28 -3.75
CA ALA A 220 -12.48 5.51 -2.39
C ALA A 220 -12.17 4.19 -1.67
N GLY A 221 -13.00 3.16 -1.83
CA GLY A 221 -12.75 1.82 -1.32
C GLY A 221 -11.49 1.18 -1.90
N ASP A 222 -11.18 1.47 -3.17
CA ASP A 222 -9.98 1.00 -3.86
C ASP A 222 -8.74 1.89 -3.60
N GLY A 223 -8.86 2.92 -2.75
CA GLY A 223 -7.76 3.80 -2.37
C GLY A 223 -7.29 4.77 -3.46
N HIS A 224 -8.09 5.00 -4.49
CA HIS A 224 -7.81 5.99 -5.53
C HIS A 224 -8.20 7.41 -5.13
N LEU A 225 -9.16 7.51 -4.21
CA LEU A 225 -9.66 8.76 -3.63
C LEU A 225 -9.71 8.62 -2.11
N THR A 226 -9.58 9.76 -1.43
CA THR A 226 -9.85 9.85 0.02
C THR A 226 -11.26 10.37 0.21
N MET A 227 -12.03 9.75 1.13
CA MET A 227 -13.36 10.20 1.52
C MET A 227 -13.31 10.87 2.88
N GLN A 228 -13.94 12.04 3.01
CA GLN A 228 -14.09 12.77 4.28
C GLN A 228 -15.57 13.01 4.55
N LEU A 229 -15.95 13.03 5.83
CA LEU A 229 -17.30 13.40 6.28
C LEU A 229 -17.32 14.87 6.66
N ARG A 230 -18.15 15.67 5.98
CA ARG A 230 -18.37 17.06 6.34
C ARG A 230 -19.72 17.21 7.04
N TYR A 231 -19.69 17.70 8.27
CA TYR A 231 -20.89 17.99 9.04
C TYR A 231 -21.32 19.44 8.76
N GLY A 232 -22.48 19.61 8.15
CA GLY A 232 -23.11 20.94 7.99
C GLY A 232 -23.82 21.40 9.27
N THR A 233 -24.12 22.71 9.38
CA THR A 233 -24.78 23.31 10.55
C THR A 233 -26.22 22.82 10.77
N THR A 234 -26.86 22.27 9.76
CA THR A 234 -28.23 21.70 9.80
C THR A 234 -28.35 20.63 8.72
N GLY A 235 -28.07 19.35 9.06
CA GLY A 235 -28.31 18.31 8.08
C GLY A 235 -27.53 17.01 8.29
N ARG A 236 -27.78 16.08 7.40
CA ARG A 236 -27.11 14.79 7.31
C ARG A 236 -25.65 14.99 6.91
N PRO A 237 -24.67 14.25 7.47
CA PRO A 237 -23.28 14.31 7.05
C PRO A 237 -23.15 14.09 5.54
N GLU A 238 -22.34 14.93 4.89
CA GLU A 238 -22.08 14.83 3.45
C GLU A 238 -20.69 14.21 3.21
N HIS A 239 -20.62 13.22 2.32
CA HIS A 239 -19.36 12.64 1.88
C HIS A 239 -18.68 13.58 0.89
N ARG A 240 -17.44 13.93 1.17
CA ARG A 240 -16.56 14.71 0.30
C ARG A 240 -15.39 13.83 -0.15
N TYR A 241 -15.00 13.99 -1.40
CA TYR A 241 -13.97 13.18 -2.03
C TYR A 241 -12.85 14.08 -2.55
N LEU A 242 -11.62 13.66 -2.32
CA LEU A 242 -10.40 14.33 -2.78
C LEU A 242 -9.40 13.29 -3.28
N ARG A 243 -8.36 13.77 -3.94
CA ARG A 243 -7.23 12.94 -4.38
C ARG A 243 -6.58 12.25 -3.17
N ALA A 244 -6.30 10.95 -3.29
CA ALA A 244 -5.56 10.19 -2.30
C ALA A 244 -4.08 10.56 -2.27
#